data_3d7d4211aa7c341d3c4bac3a5db35b16
#
_entry.id   3d7d4211aa7c341d3c4bac3a5db35b16
#
_cell.length_a   1.000
_cell.length_b   1.000
_cell.length_c   1.000
_cell.angle_alpha   90.00
_cell.angle_beta   90.00
_cell.angle_gamma   90.00
#
_symmetry.space_group_name_H-M   'P 1'
#
loop_
_entity.id
_entity.type
_entity.pdbx_description
1 polymer ?
#
loop_
_entity_poly.entity_id
_entity_poly.type
_entity_poly.pdbx_seq_one_letter_code
_entity_poly.pdbx_strand_id
1 'polypeptide(L)'
;MLNIILRNILIIATTLTLSTFASAQTTYTNIGGITFGSDGSTASTIGGTTFITNSDGSSATAQKIGGTTFINNSDGTSATTQEVGKTTFISSSTGKTSTINKVGNTGFVIGSDGATSTINKVGNTTFINSSAGSTTTIQEIGNILFTNSNE
;
A
#
# COMPACT_ATOMS: atom_id res chain seq x y z
N MET A 1 -1.69 -12.85 10.28
CA MET A 1 -0.41 -12.23 9.90
C MET A 1 -0.34 -11.87 8.41
N LEU A 2 -0.76 -12.74 7.48
CA LEU A 2 -0.81 -12.47 6.04
C LEU A 2 -1.75 -11.29 5.67
N ASN A 3 -2.88 -11.14 6.37
CA ASN A 3 -3.86 -10.06 6.14
C ASN A 3 -3.34 -8.65 6.44
N ILE A 4 -2.39 -8.50 7.37
CA ILE A 4 -1.81 -7.20 7.73
C ILE A 4 -0.82 -6.74 6.66
N ILE A 5 -0.07 -7.68 6.09
CA ILE A 5 0.89 -7.39 5.02
C ILE A 5 0.15 -6.99 3.73
N LEU A 6 -0.96 -7.66 3.41
CA LEU A 6 -1.78 -7.33 2.24
C LEU A 6 -2.48 -5.96 2.39
N ARG A 7 -2.92 -5.62 3.62
CA ARG A 7 -3.50 -4.30 3.93
C ARG A 7 -2.47 -3.18 3.77
N ASN A 8 -1.23 -3.41 4.20
CA ASN A 8 -0.14 -2.43 4.08
C ASN A 8 0.34 -2.26 2.63
N ILE A 9 0.34 -3.34 1.83
CA ILE A 9 0.65 -3.26 0.39
C ILE A 9 -0.47 -2.54 -0.38
N LEU A 10 -1.73 -2.71 0.02
CA LEU A 10 -2.86 -2.05 -0.61
C LEU A 10 -2.84 -0.53 -0.36
N ILE A 11 -2.48 -0.09 0.85
CA ILE A 11 -2.29 1.34 1.17
C ILE A 11 -1.13 1.92 0.34
N ILE A 12 -0.06 1.16 0.15
CA ILE A 12 1.11 1.57 -0.66
C ILE A 12 0.76 1.63 -2.15
N ALA A 13 -0.06 0.72 -2.67
CA ALA A 13 -0.43 0.72 -4.10
C ALA A 13 -1.34 1.89 -4.50
N THR A 14 -2.13 2.43 -3.57
CA THR A 14 -2.98 3.61 -3.83
C THR A 14 -2.24 4.94 -3.63
N THR A 15 -1.13 4.95 -2.88
CA THR A 15 -0.32 6.17 -2.64
C THR A 15 0.86 6.33 -3.59
N LEU A 16 1.01 5.48 -4.60
CA LEU A 16 2.10 5.60 -5.58
C LEU A 16 1.87 6.71 -6.65
N THR A 17 0.91 7.59 -6.45
CA THR A 17 0.93 8.92 -7.06
C THR A 17 1.71 9.84 -6.12
N LEU A 18 3.04 9.82 -6.26
CA LEU A 18 3.96 10.68 -5.54
C LEU A 18 3.69 12.13 -5.92
N SER A 19 2.88 12.82 -5.15
CA SER A 19 2.88 14.28 -5.11
C SER A 19 3.88 14.69 -4.02
N THR A 20 4.87 15.48 -4.42
CA THR A 20 5.86 16.14 -3.56
C THR A 20 5.18 16.96 -2.48
N PHE A 21 5.17 16.50 -1.23
CA PHE A 21 4.83 17.32 -0.07
C PHE A 21 5.64 16.93 1.16
N ALA A 22 5.95 17.98 1.94
CA ALA A 22 6.72 17.95 3.17
C ALA A 22 6.39 16.77 4.08
N SER A 23 7.42 16.23 4.70
CA SER A 23 7.39 15.11 5.64
C SER A 23 6.34 15.31 6.75
N ALA A 24 5.11 14.87 6.48
CA ALA A 24 4.06 14.79 7.48
C ALA A 24 4.02 13.36 8.02
N GLN A 25 4.18 13.22 9.32
CA GLN A 25 3.95 11.94 9.98
C GLN A 25 2.44 11.66 10.01
N THR A 26 2.00 10.60 9.33
CA THR A 26 0.62 10.14 9.40
C THR A 26 0.51 8.95 10.35
N THR A 27 -0.45 8.98 11.24
CA THR A 27 -0.79 7.88 12.13
C THR A 27 -2.10 7.24 11.68
N TYR A 28 -2.15 5.90 11.70
CA TYR A 28 -3.35 5.14 11.39
C TYR A 28 -3.76 4.31 12.59
N THR A 29 -5.00 4.45 13.03
CA THR A 29 -5.56 3.70 14.18
C THR A 29 -6.69 2.80 13.70
N ASN A 30 -6.68 1.54 14.10
CA ASN A 30 -7.76 0.59 13.79
C ASN A 30 -8.70 0.46 14.98
N ILE A 31 -9.99 0.76 14.77
CA ILE A 31 -11.04 0.62 15.76
C ILE A 31 -12.22 -0.13 15.13
N GLY A 32 -12.54 -1.32 15.64
CA GLY A 32 -13.70 -2.08 15.20
C GLY A 32 -13.71 -2.47 13.71
N GLY A 33 -12.52 -2.68 13.11
CA GLY A 33 -12.40 -3.02 11.69
C GLY A 33 -12.35 -1.81 10.75
N ILE A 34 -12.45 -0.60 11.27
CA ILE A 34 -12.24 0.65 10.52
C ILE A 34 -10.88 1.22 10.89
N THR A 35 -10.09 1.57 9.90
CA THR A 35 -8.82 2.26 10.07
C THR A 35 -9.03 3.75 9.81
N PHE A 36 -8.60 4.58 10.75
CA PHE A 36 -8.65 6.04 10.69
C PHE A 36 -7.22 6.59 10.57
N GLY A 37 -6.99 7.44 9.58
CA GLY A 37 -5.75 8.21 9.42
C GLY A 37 -5.85 9.56 10.12
N SER A 38 -4.75 10.03 10.70
CA SER A 38 -4.66 11.39 11.28
C SER A 38 -4.78 12.49 10.22
N ASP A 39 -4.65 12.14 8.97
CA ASP A 39 -4.88 12.99 7.80
C ASP A 39 -6.35 13.07 7.35
N GLY A 40 -7.25 12.37 8.05
CA GLY A 40 -8.67 12.27 7.70
C GLY A 40 -9.01 11.12 6.75
N SER A 41 -8.04 10.32 6.33
CA SER A 41 -8.31 9.12 5.53
C SER A 41 -8.97 8.02 6.35
N THR A 42 -9.76 7.17 5.71
CA THR A 42 -10.40 6.02 6.35
C THR A 42 -10.31 4.78 5.46
N ALA A 43 -10.27 3.61 6.08
CA ALA A 43 -10.41 2.35 5.38
C ALA A 43 -11.28 1.38 6.21
N SER A 44 -12.25 0.72 5.57
CA SER A 44 -13.07 -0.31 6.21
C SER A 44 -13.22 -1.52 5.29
N THR A 45 -13.32 -2.71 5.87
CA THR A 45 -13.52 -3.95 5.11
C THR A 45 -14.85 -4.58 5.47
N ILE A 46 -15.72 -4.75 4.48
CA ILE A 46 -17.04 -5.33 4.62
C ILE A 46 -17.21 -6.41 3.54
N GLY A 47 -17.51 -7.64 3.94
CA GLY A 47 -17.79 -8.73 2.99
C GLY A 47 -16.65 -9.03 2.01
N GLY A 48 -15.39 -8.85 2.41
CA GLY A 48 -14.24 -9.09 1.53
C GLY A 48 -13.88 -7.92 0.61
N THR A 49 -14.66 -6.83 0.63
CA THR A 49 -14.36 -5.58 -0.07
C THR A 49 -13.83 -4.55 0.92
N THR A 50 -12.71 -3.94 0.61
CA THR A 50 -12.15 -2.82 1.37
C THR A 50 -12.52 -1.52 0.68
N PHE A 51 -13.13 -0.61 1.42
CA PHE A 51 -13.48 0.75 1.02
C PHE A 51 -12.44 1.70 1.61
N ILE A 52 -11.88 2.55 0.79
CA ILE A 52 -10.85 3.52 1.19
C ILE A 52 -11.35 4.91 0.80
N THR A 53 -11.27 5.86 1.72
CA THR A 53 -11.47 7.28 1.46
C THR A 53 -10.22 8.02 1.85
N ASN A 54 -9.65 8.79 0.94
CA ASN A 54 -8.46 9.59 1.16
C ASN A 54 -8.80 10.97 1.73
N SER A 55 -7.83 11.65 2.31
CA SER A 55 -7.98 13.00 2.89
C SER A 55 -8.39 14.06 1.87
N ASP A 56 -8.10 13.87 0.59
CA ASP A 56 -8.48 14.74 -0.52
C ASP A 56 -9.90 14.49 -1.05
N GLY A 57 -10.64 13.54 -0.44
CA GLY A 57 -11.99 13.15 -0.85
C GLY A 57 -12.01 12.12 -1.98
N SER A 58 -10.89 11.74 -2.55
CA SER A 58 -10.83 10.61 -3.50
C SER A 58 -11.11 9.29 -2.77
N SER A 59 -11.60 8.30 -3.49
CA SER A 59 -11.92 7.01 -2.90
C SER A 59 -11.43 5.85 -3.77
N ALA A 60 -11.28 4.69 -3.14
CA ALA A 60 -10.98 3.45 -3.82
C ALA A 60 -11.73 2.28 -3.20
N THR A 61 -11.96 1.27 -4.01
CA THR A 61 -12.44 -0.03 -3.53
C THR A 61 -11.44 -1.10 -3.90
N ALA A 62 -11.21 -2.04 -3.00
CA ALA A 62 -10.39 -3.20 -3.26
C ALA A 62 -11.15 -4.48 -2.90
N GLN A 63 -11.28 -5.39 -3.86
CA GLN A 63 -11.96 -6.66 -3.70
C GLN A 63 -11.01 -7.80 -4.04
N LYS A 64 -10.87 -8.76 -3.12
CA LYS A 64 -10.07 -9.96 -3.35
C LYS A 64 -10.96 -11.12 -3.79
N ILE A 65 -10.65 -11.68 -4.96
CA ILE A 65 -11.32 -12.86 -5.52
C ILE A 65 -10.23 -13.90 -5.82
N GLY A 66 -10.17 -14.96 -5.02
CA GLY A 66 -9.10 -15.96 -5.13
C GLY A 66 -7.72 -15.35 -4.86
N GLY A 67 -6.80 -15.52 -5.79
CA GLY A 67 -5.43 -14.96 -5.74
C GLY A 67 -5.30 -13.55 -6.31
N THR A 68 -6.40 -12.98 -6.83
CA THR A 68 -6.39 -11.66 -7.48
C THR A 68 -7.11 -10.64 -6.64
N THR A 69 -6.53 -9.44 -6.48
CA THR A 69 -7.22 -8.28 -5.91
C THR A 69 -7.49 -7.27 -7.02
N PHE A 70 -8.72 -6.84 -7.11
CA PHE A 70 -9.18 -5.78 -8.02
C PHE A 70 -9.31 -4.48 -7.24
N ILE A 71 -8.73 -3.42 -7.78
CA ILE A 71 -8.73 -2.08 -7.17
C ILE A 71 -9.38 -1.13 -8.18
N ASN A 72 -10.38 -0.37 -7.75
CA ASN A 72 -11.04 0.65 -8.55
C ASN A 72 -10.99 1.98 -7.79
N ASN A 73 -10.52 3.01 -8.46
CA ASN A 73 -10.40 4.37 -7.92
C ASN A 73 -11.53 5.26 -8.44
N SER A 74 -11.88 6.28 -7.66
CA SER A 74 -12.93 7.27 -8.02
C SER A 74 -12.60 8.13 -9.23
N ASP A 75 -11.32 8.20 -9.63
CA ASP A 75 -10.86 8.89 -10.84
C ASP A 75 -11.05 8.04 -12.12
N GLY A 76 -11.63 6.85 -12.01
CA GLY A 76 -11.84 5.93 -13.11
C GLY A 76 -10.64 5.03 -13.44
N THR A 77 -9.51 5.21 -12.77
CA THR A 77 -8.38 4.28 -12.90
C THR A 77 -8.63 3.00 -12.14
N SER A 78 -8.03 1.90 -12.57
CA SER A 78 -8.11 0.62 -11.89
C SER A 78 -6.76 -0.08 -11.89
N ALA A 79 -6.60 -1.03 -10.97
CA ALA A 79 -5.44 -1.89 -10.91
C ALA A 79 -5.85 -3.31 -10.50
N THR A 80 -5.05 -4.27 -10.91
CA THR A 80 -5.16 -5.65 -10.45
C THR A 80 -3.85 -6.08 -9.81
N THR A 81 -3.95 -6.83 -8.73
CA THR A 81 -2.79 -7.52 -8.15
C THR A 81 -3.04 -9.02 -8.19
N GLN A 82 -2.07 -9.78 -8.64
CA GLN A 82 -2.13 -11.24 -8.67
C GLN A 82 -0.93 -11.83 -7.95
N GLU A 83 -1.21 -12.71 -6.99
CA GLU A 83 -0.18 -13.38 -6.20
C GLU A 83 0.05 -14.78 -6.74
N VAL A 84 1.29 -15.06 -7.18
CA VAL A 84 1.72 -16.38 -7.68
C VAL A 84 2.98 -16.79 -6.92
N GLY A 85 2.82 -17.68 -5.96
CA GLY A 85 3.89 -18.09 -5.07
C GLY A 85 4.43 -16.94 -4.22
N LYS A 86 5.67 -16.54 -4.46
CA LYS A 86 6.32 -15.42 -3.75
C LYS A 86 6.35 -14.13 -4.56
N THR A 87 5.75 -14.13 -5.75
CA THR A 87 5.72 -12.98 -6.65
C THR A 87 4.32 -12.40 -6.70
N THR A 88 4.21 -11.09 -6.56
CA THR A 88 2.97 -10.35 -6.79
C THR A 88 3.15 -9.51 -8.05
N PHE A 89 2.25 -9.70 -9.00
CA PHE A 89 2.14 -8.91 -10.22
C PHE A 89 1.10 -7.83 -10.02
N ILE A 90 1.42 -6.61 -10.41
CA ILE A 90 0.51 -5.46 -10.34
C ILE A 90 0.39 -4.90 -11.75
N SER A 91 -0.84 -4.68 -12.21
CA SER A 91 -1.15 -4.07 -13.50
C SER A 91 -2.17 -2.96 -13.30
N SER A 92 -1.91 -1.79 -13.89
CA SER A 92 -2.80 -0.63 -13.84
C SER A 92 -3.45 -0.39 -15.20
N SER A 93 -4.68 0.14 -15.19
CA SER A 93 -5.39 0.60 -16.41
C SER A 93 -4.64 1.71 -17.16
N THR A 94 -3.68 2.38 -16.51
CA THR A 94 -2.78 3.37 -17.14
C THR A 94 -1.65 2.74 -17.94
N GLY A 95 -1.59 1.40 -18.02
CA GLY A 95 -0.54 0.65 -18.73
C GLY A 95 0.74 0.44 -17.92
N LYS A 96 0.83 0.98 -16.70
CA LYS A 96 1.97 0.71 -15.80
C LYS A 96 1.82 -0.66 -15.16
N THR A 97 2.94 -1.38 -15.07
CA THR A 97 3.00 -2.66 -14.37
C THR A 97 4.13 -2.65 -13.34
N SER A 98 4.00 -3.48 -12.32
CA SER A 98 5.06 -3.69 -11.34
C SER A 98 5.07 -5.14 -10.89
N THR A 99 6.24 -5.61 -10.47
CA THR A 99 6.38 -6.92 -9.84
C THR A 99 7.00 -6.77 -8.46
N ILE A 100 6.51 -7.54 -7.51
CA ILE A 100 7.07 -7.64 -6.17
C ILE A 100 7.52 -9.07 -5.97
N ASN A 101 8.81 -9.29 -5.78
CA ASN A 101 9.39 -10.59 -5.43
C ASN A 101 9.75 -10.61 -3.96
N LYS A 102 9.23 -11.57 -3.21
CA LYS A 102 9.50 -11.72 -1.78
C LYS A 102 10.58 -12.77 -1.54
N VAL A 103 11.66 -12.34 -0.90
CA VAL A 103 12.77 -13.22 -0.46
C VAL A 103 12.96 -13.04 1.04
N GLY A 104 12.54 -14.02 1.83
CA GLY A 104 12.52 -13.90 3.28
C GLY A 104 11.63 -12.74 3.75
N ASN A 105 12.22 -11.79 4.46
CA ASN A 105 11.52 -10.61 4.96
C ASN A 105 11.64 -9.38 4.03
N THR A 106 12.32 -9.53 2.88
CA THR A 106 12.54 -8.45 1.92
C THR A 106 11.66 -8.65 0.68
N GLY A 107 10.96 -7.61 0.29
CA GLY A 107 10.28 -7.49 -1.00
C GLY A 107 11.10 -6.61 -1.95
N PHE A 108 11.29 -7.07 -3.18
CA PHE A 108 11.90 -6.29 -4.25
C PHE A 108 10.81 -5.88 -5.23
N VAL A 109 10.66 -4.60 -5.45
CA VAL A 109 9.66 -4.01 -6.36
C VAL A 109 10.37 -3.51 -7.60
N ILE A 110 9.85 -3.87 -8.77
CA ILE A 110 10.35 -3.41 -10.06
C ILE A 110 9.16 -2.89 -10.86
N GLY A 111 9.20 -1.61 -11.21
CA GLY A 111 8.20 -0.96 -12.06
C GLY A 111 8.55 -1.06 -13.54
N SER A 112 7.55 -0.99 -14.41
CA SER A 112 7.73 -0.96 -15.87
C SER A 112 8.43 0.30 -16.38
N ASP A 113 8.50 1.35 -15.57
CA ASP A 113 9.26 2.58 -15.82
C ASP A 113 10.75 2.48 -15.41
N GLY A 114 11.18 1.30 -14.94
CA GLY A 114 12.53 1.08 -14.45
C GLY A 114 12.77 1.51 -12.99
N ALA A 115 11.77 2.11 -12.33
CA ALA A 115 11.87 2.43 -10.91
C ALA A 115 11.93 1.13 -10.09
N THR A 116 12.78 1.12 -9.09
CA THR A 116 12.91 -0.01 -8.16
C THR A 116 12.74 0.44 -6.72
N SER A 117 12.25 -0.46 -5.88
CA SER A 117 12.16 -0.23 -4.45
C SER A 117 12.41 -1.53 -3.70
N THR A 118 12.88 -1.40 -2.47
CA THR A 118 12.98 -2.52 -1.53
C THR A 118 12.05 -2.29 -0.36
N ILE A 119 11.35 -3.33 0.05
CA ILE A 119 10.49 -3.35 1.23
C ILE A 119 11.12 -4.35 2.21
N ASN A 120 11.57 -3.89 3.35
CA ASN A 120 12.19 -4.74 4.36
C ASN A 120 11.45 -4.64 5.69
N LYS A 121 11.00 -5.78 6.23
CA LYS A 121 10.33 -5.83 7.52
C LYS A 121 11.25 -6.38 8.59
N VAL A 122 11.50 -5.56 9.62
CA VAL A 122 12.30 -5.93 10.80
C VAL A 122 11.45 -5.75 12.04
N GLY A 123 11.02 -6.84 12.64
CA GLY A 123 10.05 -6.80 13.75
C GLY A 123 8.74 -6.13 13.32
N ASN A 124 8.39 -5.05 14.02
CA ASN A 124 7.18 -4.26 13.76
C ASN A 124 7.42 -3.05 12.84
N THR A 125 8.63 -2.90 12.31
CA THR A 125 8.98 -1.78 11.44
C THR A 125 9.16 -2.27 10.00
N THR A 126 8.55 -1.56 9.05
CA THR A 126 8.74 -1.77 7.63
C THR A 126 9.47 -0.57 7.04
N PHE A 127 10.55 -0.83 6.34
CA PHE A 127 11.34 0.15 5.62
C PHE A 127 11.08 -0.01 4.13
N ILE A 128 10.81 1.09 3.44
CA ILE A 128 10.65 1.14 1.98
C ILE A 128 11.69 2.12 1.45
N ASN A 129 12.60 1.64 0.63
CA ASN A 129 13.62 2.46 -0.01
C ASN A 129 13.40 2.46 -1.51
N SER A 130 13.31 3.64 -2.10
CA SER A 130 13.14 3.82 -3.54
C SER A 130 14.46 4.15 -4.22
N SER A 131 14.62 3.71 -5.47
CA SER A 131 15.74 4.12 -6.33
C SER A 131 15.77 5.62 -6.61
N ALA A 132 14.66 6.33 -6.38
CA ALA A 132 14.59 7.79 -6.46
C ALA A 132 15.19 8.51 -5.23
N GLY A 133 15.69 7.75 -4.23
CA GLY A 133 16.32 8.29 -3.03
C GLY A 133 15.39 8.49 -1.84
N SER A 134 14.08 8.34 -2.01
CA SER A 134 13.13 8.46 -0.90
C SER A 134 13.12 7.22 -0.01
N THR A 135 12.90 7.43 1.27
CA THR A 135 12.72 6.36 2.27
C THR A 135 11.43 6.58 3.04
N THR A 136 10.62 5.53 3.14
CA THR A 136 9.43 5.52 3.99
C THR A 136 9.60 4.48 5.09
N THR A 137 9.29 4.85 6.31
CA THR A 137 9.22 3.95 7.46
C THR A 137 7.78 3.80 7.92
N ILE A 138 7.36 2.57 8.19
CA ILE A 138 6.07 2.25 8.79
C ILE A 138 6.32 1.45 10.05
N GLN A 139 5.89 1.95 11.19
CA GLN A 139 6.02 1.29 12.48
C GLN A 139 4.65 0.94 13.05
N GLU A 140 4.48 -0.30 13.49
CA GLU A 140 3.25 -0.80 14.12
C GLU A 140 3.46 -0.90 15.63
N ILE A 141 2.62 -0.20 16.42
CA ILE A 141 2.61 -0.26 17.87
C ILE A 141 1.16 -0.51 18.30
N GLY A 142 0.85 -1.74 18.72
CA GLY A 142 -0.51 -2.17 19.00
C GLY A 142 -1.40 -2.07 17.77
N ASN A 143 -2.45 -1.26 17.83
CA ASN A 143 -3.38 -1.02 16.70
C ASN A 143 -3.08 0.28 15.94
N ILE A 144 -1.95 0.92 16.21
CA ILE A 144 -1.57 2.19 15.59
C ILE A 144 -0.40 1.96 14.64
N LEU A 145 -0.50 2.52 13.45
CA LEU A 145 0.57 2.58 12.45
C LEU A 145 1.07 4.01 12.34
N PHE A 146 2.37 4.18 12.49
CA PHE A 146 3.07 5.45 12.28
C PHE A 146 3.77 5.37 10.93
N THR A 147 3.53 6.34 10.06
CA THR A 147 4.25 6.45 8.78
C THR A 147 5.07 7.72 8.76
N ASN A 148 6.30 7.61 8.31
CA ASN A 148 7.21 8.74 8.11
C ASN A 148 7.90 8.56 6.76
N SER A 149 7.89 9.58 5.94
CA SER A 149 8.56 9.62 4.64
C SER A 149 9.49 10.82 4.57
N ASN A 150 10.70 10.61 4.04
CA ASN A 150 11.62 11.67 3.67
C ASN A 150 12.03 11.48 2.21
N GLU A 151 12.16 12.57 1.52
CA GLU A 151 12.62 12.67 0.13
C GLU A 151 14.12 12.96 0.07
#